data_6a99eb2aac0cf671b0fca36de3315bf3
#
_entry.id   6a99eb2aac0cf671b0fca36de3315bf3
#
_cell.length_a   1.000
_cell.length_b   1.000
_cell.length_c   1.000
_cell.angle_alpha   90.00
_cell.angle_beta   90.00
_cell.angle_gamma   90.00
#
_symmetry.space_group_name_H-M   'P 1'
#
loop_
_entity.id
_entity.type
_entity.pdbx_description
1 polymer ?
#
loop_
_entity_poly.entity_id
_entity_poly.type
_entity_poly.pdbx_seq_one_letter_code
_entity_poly.pdbx_strand_id
1 'polypeptide(L)'
;MKLGYLSIVVTLLIWASFFLSLKGGANSDLTPADIALTRFLIPALVLLPLVWKARTSISSVPKRYLAGMFVGCGLPYLLVAGTAMQFVPVSHGSALVPGTLPLFVTGIAVLVFKQ
;
A
#
# COMPACT_ATOMS: atom_id res chain seq x y z
N MET A 1 10.72 -25.89 -1.70
CA MET A 1 11.00 -25.09 -2.91
C MET A 1 9.76 -24.80 -3.74
N LYS A 2 8.96 -25.78 -4.12
CA LYS A 2 7.72 -25.57 -4.91
C LYS A 2 6.75 -24.60 -4.23
N LEU A 3 6.59 -24.69 -2.92
CA LEU A 3 5.72 -23.79 -2.15
C LEU A 3 6.23 -22.33 -2.16
N GLY A 4 7.54 -22.14 -2.13
CA GLY A 4 8.15 -20.80 -2.22
C GLY A 4 7.91 -20.15 -3.58
N TYR A 5 8.08 -20.88 -4.67
CA TYR A 5 7.78 -20.38 -6.01
C TYR A 5 6.29 -20.05 -6.17
N LEU A 6 5.42 -20.91 -5.65
CA LEU A 6 3.99 -20.68 -5.69
C LEU A 6 3.63 -19.38 -4.92
N SER A 7 4.21 -19.18 -3.74
CA SER A 7 3.99 -17.97 -2.95
C SER A 7 4.43 -16.70 -3.69
N ILE A 8 5.57 -16.75 -4.39
CA ILE A 8 6.06 -15.64 -5.21
C ILE A 8 5.08 -15.34 -6.34
N VAL A 9 4.63 -16.35 -7.08
CA VAL A 9 3.68 -16.18 -8.17
C VAL A 9 2.37 -15.57 -7.67
N VAL A 10 1.82 -16.08 -6.58
CA VAL A 10 0.59 -15.55 -5.96
C VAL A 10 0.78 -14.09 -5.54
N THR A 11 1.90 -13.75 -4.92
CA THR A 11 2.22 -12.37 -4.51
C THR A 11 2.28 -11.45 -5.73
N LEU A 12 2.93 -11.86 -6.80
CA LEU A 12 3.02 -11.07 -8.04
C LEU A 12 1.63 -10.85 -8.67
N LEU A 13 0.78 -11.87 -8.67
CA LEU A 13 -0.58 -11.75 -9.17
C LEU A 13 -1.42 -10.78 -8.32
N ILE A 14 -1.29 -10.82 -7.01
CA ILE A 14 -1.97 -9.90 -6.10
C ILE A 14 -1.52 -8.47 -6.35
N TRP A 15 -0.22 -8.23 -6.49
CA TRP A 15 0.33 -6.90 -6.76
C TRP A 15 -0.07 -6.37 -8.13
N ALA A 16 -0.04 -7.21 -9.17
CA ALA A 16 -0.52 -6.84 -10.50
C ALA A 16 -2.00 -6.44 -10.46
N SER A 17 -2.82 -7.22 -9.78
CA SER A 17 -4.25 -6.95 -9.60
C SER A 17 -4.50 -5.64 -8.86
N PHE A 18 -3.64 -5.29 -7.90
CA PHE A 18 -3.70 -4.01 -7.20
C PHE A 18 -3.61 -2.83 -8.17
N PHE A 19 -2.60 -2.80 -9.03
CA PHE A 19 -2.41 -1.70 -9.98
C PHE A 19 -3.52 -1.66 -11.04
N LEU A 20 -3.95 -2.80 -11.53
CA LEU A 20 -5.06 -2.88 -12.49
C LEU A 20 -6.37 -2.37 -11.88
N SER A 21 -6.65 -2.77 -10.65
CA SER A 21 -7.83 -2.32 -9.91
C SER A 21 -7.79 -0.81 -9.63
N LEU A 22 -6.62 -0.28 -9.30
CA LEU A 22 -6.42 1.14 -9.06
C LEU A 22 -6.66 1.95 -10.35
N LYS A 23 -6.16 1.47 -11.49
CA LYS A 23 -6.39 2.10 -12.80
C LYS A 23 -7.85 1.96 -13.24
N GLY A 24 -8.45 0.80 -13.04
CA GLY A 24 -9.88 0.58 -13.34
C GLY A 24 -10.76 1.54 -12.56
N GLY A 25 -10.46 1.76 -11.29
CA GLY A 25 -11.13 2.76 -10.47
C GLY A 25 -10.91 4.19 -10.98
N ALA A 26 -9.69 4.51 -11.39
CA ALA A 26 -9.36 5.85 -11.92
C ALA A 26 -10.09 6.16 -13.24
N ASN A 27 -10.41 5.15 -14.03
CA ASN A 27 -11.14 5.28 -15.30
C ASN A 27 -12.66 5.18 -15.14
N SER A 28 -13.16 4.92 -13.93
CA SER A 28 -14.59 4.84 -13.63
C SER A 28 -15.12 6.19 -13.12
N ASP A 29 -16.43 6.29 -12.93
CA ASP A 29 -17.06 7.45 -12.31
C ASP A 29 -16.79 7.58 -10.81
N LEU A 30 -16.06 6.61 -10.23
CA LEU A 30 -15.67 6.62 -8.82
C LEU A 30 -14.54 7.62 -8.57
N THR A 31 -14.66 8.36 -7.48
CA THR A 31 -13.57 9.24 -7.02
C THR A 31 -12.46 8.41 -6.34
N PRO A 32 -11.21 8.93 -6.26
CA PRO A 32 -10.17 8.26 -5.48
C PRO A 32 -10.57 7.98 -4.02
N ALA A 33 -11.41 8.84 -3.43
CA ALA A 33 -11.94 8.62 -2.08
C ALA A 33 -12.86 7.40 -2.00
N ASP A 34 -13.70 7.17 -3.01
CA ASP A 34 -14.59 5.99 -3.07
C ASP A 34 -13.79 4.69 -3.17
N ILE A 35 -12.74 4.69 -3.98
CA ILE A 35 -11.82 3.56 -4.13
C ILE A 35 -11.11 3.28 -2.81
N ALA A 36 -10.61 4.32 -2.15
CA ALA A 36 -9.96 4.23 -0.86
C ALA A 36 -10.91 3.66 0.20
N LEU A 37 -12.14 4.15 0.25
CA LEU A 37 -13.15 3.66 1.18
C LEU A 37 -13.41 2.17 1.00
N THR A 38 -13.61 1.72 -0.24
CA THR A 38 -13.83 0.31 -0.56
C THR A 38 -12.65 -0.57 -0.15
N ARG A 39 -11.42 -0.11 -0.41
CA ARG A 39 -10.20 -0.85 -0.14
C ARG A 39 -9.88 -0.98 1.34
N PHE A 40 -10.22 0.03 2.14
CA PHE A 40 -9.91 0.03 3.57
C PHE A 40 -11.05 -0.45 4.44
N LEU A 41 -12.30 -0.25 4.03
CA LEU A 41 -13.47 -0.61 4.83
C LEU A 41 -13.57 -2.13 5.05
N ILE A 42 -13.46 -2.91 3.99
CA ILE A 42 -13.58 -4.37 4.07
C ILE A 42 -12.46 -4.98 4.92
N PRO A 43 -11.16 -4.72 4.67
CA PRO A 43 -10.08 -5.19 5.54
C PRO A 43 -10.21 -4.68 6.96
N ALA A 44 -10.63 -3.45 7.18
CA ALA A 44 -10.82 -2.88 8.51
C ALA A 44 -11.87 -3.64 9.30
N LEU A 45 -13.02 -3.96 8.69
CA LEU A 45 -14.07 -4.74 9.34
C LEU A 45 -13.64 -6.17 9.64
N VAL A 46 -12.93 -6.81 8.71
CA VAL A 46 -12.43 -8.19 8.88
C VAL A 46 -11.36 -8.27 9.97
N LEU A 47 -10.46 -7.29 10.02
CA LEU A 47 -9.34 -7.26 10.96
C LEU A 47 -9.67 -6.59 12.30
N LEU A 48 -10.84 -5.96 12.42
CA LEU A 48 -11.24 -5.25 13.63
C LEU A 48 -11.16 -6.11 14.91
N PRO A 49 -11.63 -7.37 14.94
CA PRO A 49 -11.49 -8.22 16.11
C PRO A 49 -10.03 -8.49 16.47
N LEU A 50 -9.17 -8.65 15.47
CA LEU A 50 -7.76 -8.89 15.64
C LEU A 50 -7.04 -7.67 16.23
N VAL A 51 -7.35 -6.49 15.69
CA VAL A 51 -6.84 -5.21 16.20
C VAL A 51 -7.30 -4.97 17.64
N TRP A 52 -8.54 -5.29 17.95
CA TRP A 52 -9.07 -5.17 19.31
C TRP A 52 -8.31 -6.05 20.30
N LYS A 53 -8.02 -7.29 19.92
CA LYS A 53 -7.19 -8.19 20.73
C LYS A 53 -5.75 -7.71 20.90
N ALA A 54 -5.19 -7.12 19.87
CA ALA A 54 -3.81 -6.64 19.82
C ALA A 54 -3.65 -5.19 20.31
N ARG A 55 -4.73 -4.55 20.78
CA ARG A 55 -4.72 -3.12 21.18
C ARG A 55 -3.62 -2.74 22.16
N THR A 56 -3.32 -3.63 23.11
CA THR A 56 -2.26 -3.40 24.11
C THR A 56 -0.87 -3.37 23.47
N SER A 57 -0.60 -4.29 22.56
CA SER A 57 0.65 -4.33 21.80
C SER A 57 0.78 -3.13 20.86
N ILE A 58 -0.32 -2.74 20.23
CA ILE A 58 -0.35 -1.57 19.33
C ILE A 58 -0.14 -0.28 20.11
N SER A 59 -0.76 -0.15 21.30
CA SER A 59 -0.59 1.05 22.12
C SER A 59 0.82 1.21 22.68
N SER A 60 1.60 0.14 22.75
CA SER A 60 3.01 0.19 23.15
C SER A 60 3.92 0.76 22.06
N VAL A 61 3.47 0.79 20.80
CA VAL A 61 4.24 1.35 19.69
C VAL A 61 4.17 2.88 19.74
N PRO A 62 5.31 3.58 19.63
CA PRO A 62 5.30 5.04 19.61
C PRO A 62 4.41 5.58 18.49
N LYS A 63 3.59 6.58 18.82
CA LYS A 63 2.60 7.16 17.89
C LYS A 63 3.23 7.67 16.59
N ARG A 64 4.48 8.13 16.64
CA ARG A 64 5.20 8.59 15.46
C ARG A 64 5.37 7.51 14.38
N TYR A 65 5.60 6.25 14.80
CA TYR A 65 5.71 5.15 13.86
C TYR A 65 4.36 4.78 13.26
N LEU A 66 3.31 4.79 14.07
CA LEU A 66 1.94 4.55 13.60
C LEU A 66 1.50 5.62 12.60
N ALA A 67 1.81 6.89 12.89
CA ALA A 67 1.53 8.00 11.99
C ALA A 67 2.32 7.87 10.68
N GLY A 68 3.60 7.50 10.74
CA GLY A 68 4.44 7.26 9.56
C GLY A 68 3.91 6.13 8.69
N MET A 69 3.48 5.02 9.29
CA MET A 69 2.88 3.91 8.57
C MET A 69 1.55 4.30 7.92
N PHE A 70 0.71 5.07 8.61
CA PHE A 70 -0.55 5.57 8.07
C PHE A 70 -0.32 6.46 6.85
N VAL A 71 0.62 7.40 6.93
CA VAL A 71 0.93 8.32 5.81
C VAL A 71 1.55 7.55 4.64
N GLY A 72 2.49 6.63 4.91
CA GLY A 72 3.23 5.92 3.87
C GLY A 72 2.47 4.78 3.19
N CYS A 73 1.61 4.09 3.92
CA CYS A 73 0.92 2.89 3.42
C CYS A 73 -0.60 2.97 3.49
N GLY A 74 -1.13 4.01 4.13
CA GLY A 74 -2.55 4.14 4.39
C GLY A 74 -3.28 5.01 3.39
N LEU A 75 -4.32 5.68 3.87
CA LEU A 75 -5.23 6.50 3.08
C LEU A 75 -4.54 7.60 2.27
N PRO A 76 -3.61 8.40 2.82
CA PRO A 76 -2.93 9.44 2.03
C PRO A 76 -2.19 8.89 0.83
N TYR A 77 -1.48 7.77 0.99
CA TYR A 77 -0.78 7.09 -0.10
C TYR A 77 -1.76 6.66 -1.20
N LEU A 78 -2.87 6.04 -0.82
CA LEU A 78 -3.84 5.53 -1.78
C LEU A 78 -4.52 6.67 -2.55
N LEU A 79 -4.82 7.79 -1.89
CA LEU A 79 -5.40 8.97 -2.54
C LEU A 79 -4.43 9.56 -3.57
N VAL A 80 -3.16 9.70 -3.22
CA VAL A 80 -2.12 10.20 -4.14
C VAL A 80 -1.94 9.24 -5.31
N ALA A 81 -1.80 7.95 -5.04
CA ALA A 81 -1.62 6.94 -6.08
C ALA A 81 -2.84 6.83 -7.00
N GLY A 82 -4.05 6.87 -6.44
CA GLY A 82 -5.29 6.83 -7.21
C GLY A 82 -5.45 8.04 -8.11
N THR A 83 -5.14 9.23 -7.61
CA THR A 83 -5.16 10.45 -8.39
C THR A 83 -4.10 10.42 -9.50
N ALA A 84 -2.90 9.98 -9.19
CA ALA A 84 -1.81 9.86 -10.18
C ALA A 84 -2.18 8.92 -11.33
N MET A 85 -2.88 7.82 -11.04
CA MET A 85 -3.31 6.86 -12.06
C MET A 85 -4.32 7.42 -13.06
N GLN A 86 -4.93 8.55 -12.80
CA GLN A 86 -5.77 9.24 -13.77
C GLN A 86 -4.95 9.82 -14.94
N PHE A 87 -3.69 10.14 -14.69
CA PHE A 87 -2.83 10.85 -15.63
C PHE A 87 -1.80 9.96 -16.32
N VAL A 88 -1.56 8.75 -15.83
CA VAL A 88 -0.52 7.87 -16.36
C VAL A 88 -1.06 6.48 -16.72
N PRO A 89 -0.45 5.78 -17.70
CA PRO A 89 -0.75 4.39 -17.99
C PRO A 89 -0.37 3.48 -16.80
N VAL A 90 -1.07 2.34 -16.69
CA VAL A 90 -0.79 1.32 -15.64
C VAL A 90 0.68 0.88 -15.66
N SER A 91 1.24 0.70 -16.85
CA SER A 91 2.62 0.25 -17.01
C SER A 91 3.64 1.18 -16.35
N HIS A 92 3.40 2.49 -16.42
CA HIS A 92 4.29 3.47 -15.78
C HIS A 92 4.17 3.42 -14.25
N GLY A 93 2.95 3.39 -13.71
CA GLY A 93 2.74 3.30 -12.27
C GLY A 93 3.28 2.01 -11.67
N SER A 94 3.01 0.88 -12.31
CA SER A 94 3.46 -0.43 -11.83
C SER A 94 4.99 -0.63 -11.91
N ALA A 95 5.67 0.07 -12.82
CA ALA A 95 7.12 0.02 -12.93
C ALA A 95 7.81 1.03 -12.01
N LEU A 96 7.32 2.28 -11.98
CA LEU A 96 7.96 3.37 -11.23
C LEU A 96 7.83 3.20 -9.72
N VAL A 97 6.65 2.84 -9.23
CA VAL A 97 6.43 2.74 -7.76
C VAL A 97 7.32 1.67 -7.13
N PRO A 98 7.27 0.39 -7.55
CA PRO A 98 8.17 -0.60 -6.96
C PRO A 98 9.63 -0.41 -7.38
N GLY A 99 9.87 0.11 -8.58
CA GLY A 99 11.25 0.31 -9.09
C GLY A 99 12.04 1.38 -8.37
N THR A 100 11.38 2.44 -7.91
CA THR A 100 12.04 3.53 -7.15
C THR A 100 12.12 3.24 -5.66
N LEU A 101 11.28 2.34 -5.14
CA LEU A 101 11.20 2.04 -3.71
C LEU A 101 12.57 1.67 -3.08
N PRO A 102 13.38 0.75 -3.68
CA PRO A 102 14.69 0.42 -3.13
C PRO A 102 15.63 1.61 -3.05
N LEU A 103 15.58 2.52 -4.03
CA LEU A 103 16.41 3.73 -4.06
C LEU A 103 16.08 4.65 -2.89
N PHE A 104 14.78 4.91 -2.67
CA PHE A 104 14.33 5.77 -1.57
C PHE A 104 14.61 5.13 -0.22
N VAL A 105 14.32 3.83 -0.06
CA VAL A 105 14.58 3.11 1.20
C VAL A 105 16.06 3.12 1.53
N THR A 106 16.93 2.82 0.56
CA THR A 106 18.38 2.84 0.75
C THR A 106 18.88 4.26 1.04
N GLY A 107 18.41 5.25 0.29
CA GLY A 107 18.78 6.64 0.51
C GLY A 107 18.42 7.13 1.91
N ILE A 108 17.22 6.84 2.38
CA ILE A 108 16.79 7.19 3.73
C ILE A 108 17.59 6.43 4.78
N ALA A 109 17.85 5.14 4.56
CA ALA A 109 18.63 4.34 5.49
C ALA A 109 20.05 4.89 5.67
N VAL A 110 20.69 5.29 4.58
CA VAL A 110 22.03 5.89 4.62
C VAL A 110 22.01 7.25 5.31
N LEU A 111 21.06 8.11 4.96
CA LEU A 111 21.00 9.49 5.48
C LEU A 111 20.55 9.56 6.94
N VAL A 112 19.57 8.75 7.33
CA VAL A 112 18.96 8.82 8.67
C VAL A 112 19.66 7.90 9.65
N PHE A 113 19.95 6.66 9.24
CA PHE A 113 20.53 5.66 10.13
C PHE A 113 22.04 5.51 9.97
N LYS A 114 22.65 6.19 8.99
CA LYS A 114 24.10 6.14 8.70
C LYS A 114 24.62 4.69 8.52
N GLN A 115 23.80 3.87 7.90
CA GLN A 115 24.15 2.47 7.59
C GLN A 115 24.85 2.35 6.23
#